data_046601e840d4876f3a4d54251db7e7ad
#
_entry.id   046601e840d4876f3a4d54251db7e7ad
#
_cell.length_a   1.000
_cell.length_b   1.000
_cell.length_c   1.000
_cell.angle_alpha   90.00
_cell.angle_beta   90.00
_cell.angle_gamma   90.00
#
_symmetry.space_group_name_H-M   'P 1'
#
loop_
_entity.id
_entity.type
_entity.pdbx_description
1 polymer ?
#
loop_
_entity_poly.entity_id
_entity_poly.type
_entity_poly.pdbx_seq_one_letter_code
_entity_poly.pdbx_strand_id
1 'polypeptide(L)'
;MDSDEKRLKQEDCSEDELGTGVLTLTNKRIAFDKRKSRIADFSTKMGETVVDVPLNDLLDVWKEGRFIKKICIKIKSGEGDKSYKFGVFGTGGWLEDIQDAIEEIKNQ
;
A
#
# COMPACT_ATOMS: atom_id res chain seq x y z
N MET A 1 6.95 -8.40 -14.76
CA MET A 1 5.58 -7.98 -14.43
C MET A 1 4.59 -8.94 -15.06
N ASP A 2 3.66 -9.40 -14.27
CA ASP A 2 2.61 -10.27 -14.75
C ASP A 2 1.70 -9.48 -15.68
N SER A 3 1.45 -10.01 -16.89
CA SER A 3 0.63 -9.32 -17.88
C SER A 3 -0.82 -9.13 -17.43
N ASP A 4 -1.27 -9.93 -16.46
CA ASP A 4 -2.62 -9.82 -15.93
C ASP A 4 -2.73 -8.85 -14.75
N GLU A 5 -1.63 -8.33 -14.29
CA GLU A 5 -1.64 -7.39 -13.18
C GLU A 5 -2.00 -5.99 -13.66
N LYS A 6 -3.01 -5.39 -13.03
CA LYS A 6 -3.48 -4.05 -13.36
C LYS A 6 -3.38 -3.14 -12.15
N ARG A 7 -2.85 -1.95 -12.36
CA ARG A 7 -2.83 -0.94 -11.31
C ARG A 7 -4.23 -0.37 -11.15
N LEU A 8 -4.76 -0.47 -9.94
CA LEU A 8 -6.11 0.01 -9.62
C LEU A 8 -6.08 1.40 -9.00
N LYS A 9 -5.05 1.69 -8.20
CA LYS A 9 -4.96 2.95 -7.49
C LYS A 9 -3.51 3.24 -7.12
N GLN A 10 -3.14 4.51 -7.13
CA GLN A 10 -1.81 4.93 -6.73
C GLN A 10 -1.88 6.34 -6.18
N GLU A 11 -1.20 6.56 -5.07
CA GLU A 11 -1.24 7.85 -4.40
C GLU A 11 0.02 8.08 -3.57
N ASP A 12 0.46 9.33 -3.51
CA ASP A 12 1.51 9.71 -2.56
C ASP A 12 1.03 9.46 -1.15
N CYS A 13 1.87 8.92 -0.31
CA CYS A 13 1.50 8.67 1.06
C CYS A 13 2.70 8.74 1.98
N SER A 14 2.45 8.71 3.27
CA SER A 14 3.49 8.65 4.27
C SER A 14 3.18 7.54 5.26
N GLU A 15 4.22 6.90 5.75
CA GLU A 15 4.11 5.88 6.78
C GLU A 15 5.02 6.30 7.92
N ASP A 16 4.58 6.11 9.15
CA ASP A 16 5.27 6.67 10.31
C ASP A 16 6.72 6.24 10.44
N GLU A 17 7.02 5.02 10.10
CA GLU A 17 8.38 4.49 10.19
C GLU A 17 9.13 4.54 8.85
N LEU A 18 8.42 4.42 7.75
CA LEU A 18 9.03 4.32 6.44
C LEU A 18 9.22 5.67 5.76
N GLY A 19 8.46 6.69 6.18
CA GLY A 19 8.55 8.02 5.58
C GLY A 19 7.62 8.20 4.40
N THR A 20 7.95 9.14 3.53
CA THR A 20 7.13 9.43 2.35
C THR A 20 7.43 8.49 1.20
N GLY A 21 6.41 8.22 0.41
CA GLY A 21 6.54 7.35 -0.74
C GLY A 21 5.27 7.30 -1.55
N VAL A 22 5.10 6.22 -2.28
CA VAL A 22 3.94 6.01 -3.14
C VAL A 22 3.32 4.66 -2.80
N LEU A 23 2.03 4.69 -2.51
CA LEU A 23 1.27 3.48 -2.25
C LEU A 23 0.54 3.08 -3.52
N THR A 24 0.69 1.84 -3.93
CA THR A 24 0.08 1.32 -5.15
C THR A 24 -0.75 0.09 -4.82
N LEU A 25 -1.98 0.07 -5.33
CA LEU A 25 -2.85 -1.09 -5.26
C LEU A 25 -3.02 -1.64 -6.66
N THR A 26 -2.77 -2.93 -6.80
CA THR A 26 -3.10 -3.63 -8.04
C THR A 26 -4.15 -4.69 -7.76
N ASN A 27 -4.57 -5.39 -8.78
CA ASN A 27 -5.50 -6.50 -8.59
C ASN A 27 -4.86 -7.73 -7.97
N LYS A 28 -3.57 -7.66 -7.62
CA LYS A 28 -2.84 -8.80 -7.05
C LYS A 28 -2.11 -8.48 -5.75
N ARG A 29 -1.72 -7.22 -5.55
CA ARG A 29 -0.90 -6.86 -4.39
C ARG A 29 -1.04 -5.41 -4.02
N ILE A 30 -0.55 -5.09 -2.84
CA ILE A 30 -0.37 -3.71 -2.39
C ILE A 30 1.11 -3.48 -2.14
N ALA A 31 1.63 -2.37 -2.63
CA ALA A 31 3.05 -2.08 -2.54
C ALA A 31 3.29 -0.63 -2.11
N PHE A 32 4.35 -0.43 -1.34
CA PHE A 32 4.79 0.90 -0.96
C PHE A 32 6.23 1.07 -1.41
N ASP A 33 6.44 2.07 -2.27
CA ASP A 33 7.76 2.41 -2.78
C ASP A 33 8.23 3.69 -2.10
N LYS A 34 9.33 3.58 -1.38
CA LYS A 34 9.88 4.73 -0.68
C LYS A 34 10.47 5.71 -1.69
N ARG A 35 10.11 6.98 -1.55
CA ARG A 35 10.61 8.01 -2.44
C ARG A 35 11.97 8.49 -1.98
N LYS A 36 12.92 8.56 -2.90
CA LYS A 36 14.19 9.16 -2.61
C LYS A 36 14.09 10.66 -2.77
N SER A 37 14.35 11.38 -1.69
CA SER A 37 14.35 12.83 -1.71
C SER A 37 15.71 13.36 -2.10
N ARG A 38 16.19 12.99 -3.27
CA ARG A 38 17.47 13.43 -3.75
C ARG A 38 17.31 14.43 -4.88
N ILE A 39 17.77 15.61 -4.62
CA ILE A 39 17.65 16.69 -5.59
C ILE A 39 18.82 16.70 -6.56
N ALA A 40 19.97 16.17 -6.14
CA ALA A 40 21.16 16.16 -6.95
C ALA A 40 21.04 15.29 -8.20
N ASP A 41 20.14 14.33 -8.13
CA ASP A 41 19.88 13.46 -9.26
C ASP A 41 18.58 13.89 -9.90
N PHE A 42 18.63 14.28 -11.14
CA PHE A 42 17.42 14.71 -11.84
C PHE A 42 16.53 13.56 -12.23
N SER A 43 16.96 12.36 -12.01
CA SER A 43 16.09 11.22 -12.22
C SER A 43 15.23 11.06 -10.98
N THR A 44 13.95 11.30 -11.12
CA THR A 44 12.98 10.99 -10.09
C THR A 44 12.82 9.49 -10.05
N LYS A 45 13.83 8.81 -9.58
CA LYS A 45 13.68 7.38 -9.40
C LYS A 45 12.86 7.10 -8.17
N MET A 46 11.86 6.29 -8.34
CA MET A 46 11.18 5.69 -7.22
C MET A 46 12.24 4.95 -6.43
N GLY A 47 12.23 5.10 -5.13
CA GLY A 47 13.12 4.37 -4.26
C GLY A 47 12.77 2.89 -4.24
N GLU A 48 13.42 2.18 -3.34
CA GLU A 48 13.17 0.75 -3.21
C GLU A 48 11.73 0.47 -2.79
N THR A 49 11.18 -0.60 -3.32
CA THR A 49 9.92 -1.13 -2.82
C THR A 49 10.18 -1.73 -1.45
N VAL A 50 9.64 -1.12 -0.42
CA VAL A 50 9.86 -1.57 0.96
C VAL A 50 8.71 -2.42 1.49
N VAL A 51 7.55 -2.32 0.88
CA VAL A 51 6.39 -3.16 1.22
C VAL A 51 5.85 -3.70 -0.10
N ASP A 52 5.70 -5.01 -0.17
CA ASP A 52 5.14 -5.66 -1.35
C ASP A 52 4.42 -6.90 -0.85
N VAL A 53 3.10 -6.79 -0.76
CA VAL A 53 2.28 -7.80 -0.11
C VAL A 53 1.22 -8.30 -1.08
N PRO A 54 1.23 -9.59 -1.40
CA PRO A 54 0.11 -10.16 -2.14
C PRO A 54 -1.18 -9.99 -1.36
N LEU A 55 -2.26 -9.69 -2.06
CA LEU A 55 -3.55 -9.46 -1.40
C LEU A 55 -4.00 -10.68 -0.59
N ASN A 56 -3.58 -11.88 -0.99
CA ASN A 56 -3.89 -13.10 -0.26
C ASN A 56 -3.24 -13.15 1.12
N ASP A 57 -2.19 -12.38 1.34
CA ASP A 57 -1.47 -12.35 2.62
C ASP A 57 -1.98 -11.26 3.56
N LEU A 58 -2.93 -10.45 3.11
CA LEU A 58 -3.56 -9.45 3.97
C LEU A 58 -4.51 -10.14 4.93
N LEU A 59 -4.27 -9.94 6.23
CA LEU A 59 -5.13 -10.49 7.28
C LEU A 59 -6.26 -9.55 7.61
N ASP A 60 -6.02 -8.24 7.51
CA ASP A 60 -7.02 -7.24 7.83
C ASP A 60 -6.67 -5.92 7.18
N VAL A 61 -7.67 -5.09 6.97
CA VAL A 61 -7.51 -3.73 6.47
C VAL A 61 -8.57 -2.85 7.13
N TRP A 62 -8.17 -1.68 7.64
CA TRP A 62 -9.11 -0.78 8.33
C TRP A 62 -8.63 0.65 8.24
N LYS A 63 -9.47 1.58 8.67
CA LYS A 63 -9.13 2.99 8.75
C LYS A 63 -8.90 3.38 10.20
N GLU A 64 -7.98 4.31 10.42
CA GLU A 64 -7.64 4.79 11.75
C GLU A 64 -7.38 6.28 11.71
N GLY A 65 -7.55 6.98 12.85
CA GLY A 65 -7.21 8.37 13.01
C GLY A 65 -8.41 9.29 13.08
N ARG A 66 -8.26 10.37 13.87
CA ARG A 66 -9.29 11.40 14.02
C ARG A 66 -9.10 12.57 13.08
N PHE A 67 -7.90 13.12 13.08
CA PHE A 67 -7.59 14.29 12.25
C PHE A 67 -6.83 13.89 11.01
N ILE A 68 -5.82 13.05 11.17
CA ILE A 68 -5.06 12.49 10.05
C ILE A 68 -5.51 11.04 9.91
N LYS A 69 -6.27 10.78 8.87
CA LYS A 69 -6.78 9.43 8.64
C LYS A 69 -5.75 8.59 7.91
N LYS A 70 -5.63 7.35 8.33
CA LYS A 70 -4.68 6.42 7.74
C LYS A 70 -5.38 5.15 7.35
N ILE A 71 -4.91 4.58 6.25
CA ILE A 71 -5.33 3.24 5.87
C ILE A 71 -4.32 2.26 6.48
N CYS A 72 -4.83 1.28 7.18
CA CYS A 72 -4.01 0.34 7.94
C CYS A 72 -4.17 -1.05 7.37
N ILE A 73 -3.07 -1.76 7.27
CA ILE A 73 -3.09 -3.15 6.83
C ILE A 73 -2.35 -4.01 7.84
N LYS A 74 -2.83 -5.24 8.00
CA LYS A 74 -2.19 -6.26 8.82
C LYS A 74 -1.84 -7.42 7.92
N ILE A 75 -0.59 -7.84 7.96
CA ILE A 75 -0.11 -8.91 7.10
C ILE A 75 0.50 -10.02 7.93
N LYS A 76 0.51 -11.21 7.35
CA LYS A 76 1.17 -12.35 7.94
C LYS A 76 2.65 -12.29 7.63
N SER A 77 3.47 -12.42 8.66
CA SER A 77 4.92 -12.42 8.54
C SER A 77 5.49 -13.69 9.17
N GLY A 78 6.67 -14.08 8.73
CA GLY A 78 7.34 -15.25 9.31
C GLY A 78 7.65 -15.12 10.79
N GLU A 79 7.70 -13.88 11.30
CA GLU A 79 8.00 -13.61 12.70
C GLU A 79 6.74 -13.17 13.49
N GLY A 80 5.56 -13.35 12.91
CA GLY A 80 4.31 -12.92 13.51
C GLY A 80 3.62 -11.90 12.62
N ASP A 81 2.49 -11.38 13.08
CA ASP A 81 1.73 -10.43 12.28
C ASP A 81 2.41 -9.07 12.30
N LYS A 82 2.37 -8.38 11.17
CA LYS A 82 2.94 -7.05 11.04
C LYS A 82 1.88 -6.09 10.50
N SER A 83 1.88 -4.87 11.02
CA SER A 83 0.90 -3.85 10.59
C SER A 83 1.62 -2.63 10.05
N TYR A 84 1.00 -1.99 9.05
CA TYR A 84 1.47 -0.74 8.49
C TYR A 84 0.33 0.26 8.46
N LYS A 85 0.67 1.53 8.64
CA LYS A 85 -0.30 2.63 8.62
C LYS A 85 0.12 3.66 7.59
N PHE A 86 -0.67 3.80 6.54
CA PHE A 86 -0.35 4.70 5.43
C PHE A 86 -1.27 5.92 5.45
N GLY A 87 -0.67 7.09 5.56
CA GLY A 87 -1.41 8.35 5.49
C GLY A 87 -1.70 8.70 4.05
N VAL A 88 -2.95 8.63 3.65
CA VAL A 88 -3.42 8.98 2.31
C VAL A 88 -4.61 9.92 2.43
N PHE A 89 -4.90 10.67 1.37
CA PHE A 89 -6.02 11.59 1.41
C PHE A 89 -7.37 10.91 1.31
N GLY A 90 -7.48 9.91 0.47
CA GLY A 90 -8.75 9.24 0.26
C GLY A 90 -8.87 7.92 0.99
N THR A 91 -8.74 7.93 2.32
CA THR A 91 -8.72 6.68 3.09
C THR A 91 -9.97 5.82 2.90
N GLY A 92 -11.15 6.46 2.80
CA GLY A 92 -12.38 5.71 2.58
C GLY A 92 -12.36 4.97 1.26
N GLY A 93 -11.95 5.66 0.21
CA GLY A 93 -11.82 5.03 -1.10
C GLY A 93 -10.78 3.94 -1.13
N TRP A 94 -9.66 4.14 -0.44
CA TRP A 94 -8.63 3.13 -0.36
C TRP A 94 -9.12 1.85 0.33
N LEU A 95 -9.83 2.02 1.44
CA LEU A 95 -10.36 0.87 2.17
C LEU A 95 -11.30 0.06 1.28
N GLU A 96 -12.23 0.74 0.63
CA GLU A 96 -13.19 0.10 -0.24
C GLU A 96 -12.50 -0.60 -1.42
N ASP A 97 -11.55 0.08 -2.05
CA ASP A 97 -10.86 -0.48 -3.21
C ASP A 97 -10.03 -1.70 -2.83
N ILE A 98 -9.38 -1.69 -1.67
CA ILE A 98 -8.62 -2.84 -1.20
C ILE A 98 -9.56 -4.01 -0.90
N GLN A 99 -10.66 -3.75 -0.23
CA GLN A 99 -11.64 -4.79 0.09
C GLN A 99 -12.23 -5.41 -1.18
N ASP A 100 -12.54 -4.57 -2.16
CA ASP A 100 -13.05 -5.05 -3.44
C ASP A 100 -12.03 -5.92 -4.17
N ALA A 101 -10.76 -5.51 -4.14
CA ALA A 101 -9.70 -6.27 -4.78
C ALA A 101 -9.51 -7.65 -4.11
N ILE A 102 -9.59 -7.69 -2.78
CA ILE A 102 -9.49 -8.94 -2.05
C ILE A 102 -10.65 -9.87 -2.40
N GLU A 103 -11.86 -9.32 -2.42
CA GLU A 103 -13.05 -10.09 -2.75
C GLU A 103 -12.98 -10.65 -4.16
N GLU A 104 -12.49 -9.86 -5.10
CA GLU A 104 -12.33 -10.30 -6.48
C GLU A 104 -11.42 -11.52 -6.59
N ILE A 105 -10.33 -11.53 -5.81
CA ILE A 105 -9.41 -12.65 -5.78
C ILE A 105 -10.09 -13.90 -5.22
N LYS A 106 -10.89 -13.72 -4.15
CA LYS A 106 -11.58 -14.85 -3.52
C LYS A 106 -12.64 -15.47 -4.43
N ASN A 107 -13.14 -14.71 -5.38
CA ASN A 107 -14.18 -15.17 -6.29
C ASN A 107 -13.63 -15.79 -7.58
N GLN A 108 -12.32 -15.87 -7.68
CA GLN A 108 -11.69 -16.50 -8.83
C GLN A 108 -11.54 -18.01 -8.68
#